data_9150e35fa0841a4662cdab4a376021a3
#
_entry.id   9150e35fa0841a4662cdab4a376021a3
#
_cell.length_a   1.000
_cell.length_b   1.000
_cell.length_c   1.000
_cell.angle_alpha   90.00
_cell.angle_beta   90.00
_cell.angle_gamma   90.00
#
_symmetry.space_group_name_H-M   'P 1'
#
loop_
_entity.id
_entity.type
_entity.pdbx_description
1 polymer ?
#
loop_
_entity_poly.entity_id
_entity_poly.type
_entity_poly.pdbx_seq_one_letter_code
_entity_poly.pdbx_strand_id
1 'polypeptide(L)'
;MIHVSSSCNPHFHFTGAHYINGDTAAFMQLLTSDLFADFPSLKLIIPHGGGAAPFHWGRYRGLAQDMGRPPLDELLLENVFFDTCVYHQPGIDLLTRVIPAKNILFASEMVGAVRGIDPETGFPFDDTKRYIDAAGGLDAAEKQMIFEDNARRVFSRLVR
;
A
#
# COMPACT_ATOMS: atom_id res chain seq x y z
N MET A 1 8.81 -6.83 -1.36
CA MET A 1 8.02 -6.19 -0.29
C MET A 1 8.98 -5.67 0.76
N ILE A 2 8.78 -4.46 1.24
CA ILE A 2 9.46 -3.93 2.43
C ILE A 2 8.53 -4.19 3.60
N HIS A 3 8.98 -4.94 4.60
CA HIS A 3 8.20 -5.17 5.81
C HIS A 3 9.01 -4.75 7.02
N VAL A 4 8.40 -3.96 7.90
CA VAL A 4 9.06 -3.49 9.12
C VAL A 4 9.32 -4.65 10.06
N SER A 5 10.53 -4.73 10.63
CA SER A 5 10.86 -5.73 11.65
C SER A 5 10.22 -5.38 13.00
N SER A 6 10.15 -6.36 13.89
CA SER A 6 9.66 -6.11 15.24
C SER A 6 10.54 -5.13 16.02
N SER A 7 9.97 -4.48 17.02
CA SER A 7 10.67 -3.58 17.94
C SER A 7 10.77 -4.21 19.33
N CYS A 8 11.90 -4.02 19.99
CA CYS A 8 12.06 -4.37 21.41
C CYS A 8 11.46 -3.34 22.37
N ASN A 9 10.90 -2.25 21.87
CA ASN A 9 10.31 -1.21 22.70
C ASN A 9 8.94 -1.67 23.22
N PRO A 10 8.76 -1.87 24.54
CA PRO A 10 7.50 -2.38 25.09
C PRO A 10 6.34 -1.38 25.01
N HIS A 11 6.62 -0.12 24.70
CA HIS A 11 5.60 0.92 24.54
C HIS A 11 5.08 1.05 23.10
N PHE A 12 5.61 0.25 22.17
CA PHE A 12 5.20 0.23 20.77
C PHE A 12 4.34 -0.99 20.47
N HIS A 13 3.07 -0.77 20.23
CA HIS A 13 2.21 -1.83 19.73
C HIS A 13 2.55 -2.14 18.27
N PHE A 14 2.95 -3.38 17.96
CA PHE A 14 3.48 -3.74 16.65
C PHE A 14 2.50 -3.43 15.52
N THR A 15 1.36 -4.07 15.54
CA THR A 15 0.37 -4.00 14.44
C THR A 15 -0.37 -2.67 14.42
N GLY A 16 -0.63 -2.08 15.60
CA GLY A 16 -1.42 -0.84 15.72
C GLY A 16 -0.62 0.45 15.51
N ALA A 17 0.73 0.40 15.61
CA ALA A 17 1.53 1.61 15.50
C ALA A 17 2.85 1.38 14.75
N HIS A 18 3.66 0.42 15.19
CA HIS A 18 5.03 0.28 14.72
C HIS A 18 5.10 0.00 13.21
N TYR A 19 4.30 -0.93 12.70
CA TYR A 19 4.29 -1.27 11.28
C TYR A 19 3.81 -0.09 10.44
N ILE A 20 2.70 0.53 10.79
CA ILE A 20 2.14 1.67 10.04
C ILE A 20 3.11 2.85 10.00
N ASN A 21 3.78 3.15 11.12
CA ASN A 21 4.80 4.19 11.18
C ASN A 21 6.01 3.86 10.32
N GLY A 22 6.46 2.60 10.34
CA GLY A 22 7.58 2.13 9.54
C GLY A 22 7.32 2.19 8.04
N ASP A 23 6.11 1.82 7.59
CA ASP A 23 5.70 1.91 6.20
C ASP A 23 5.67 3.35 5.71
N THR A 24 5.13 4.25 6.53
CA THR A 24 5.13 5.69 6.27
C THR A 24 6.54 6.25 6.19
N ALA A 25 7.42 5.82 7.09
CA ALA A 25 8.82 6.23 7.07
C ALA A 25 9.55 5.69 5.83
N ALA A 26 9.30 4.43 5.44
CA ALA A 26 9.87 3.84 4.23
C ALA A 26 9.45 4.63 2.98
N PHE A 27 8.17 5.01 2.87
CA PHE A 27 7.70 5.86 1.78
C PHE A 27 8.47 7.18 1.71
N MET A 28 8.67 7.85 2.85
CA MET A 28 9.43 9.10 2.89
C MET A 28 10.90 8.90 2.50
N GLN A 29 11.52 7.78 2.89
CA GLN A 29 12.89 7.47 2.48
C GLN A 29 13.00 7.28 0.96
N LEU A 30 12.03 6.62 0.32
CA LEU A 30 12.00 6.47 -1.13
C LEU A 30 11.85 7.82 -1.84
N LEU A 31 11.04 8.73 -1.28
CA LEU A 31 10.86 10.07 -1.81
C LEU A 31 12.17 10.88 -1.80
N THR A 32 13.00 10.71 -0.78
CA THR A 32 14.26 11.47 -0.62
C THR A 32 15.47 10.82 -1.26
N SER A 33 15.35 9.56 -1.70
CA SER A 33 16.48 8.80 -2.26
C SER A 33 16.52 8.87 -3.79
N ASP A 34 17.67 8.51 -4.35
CA ASP A 34 17.87 8.28 -5.79
C ASP A 34 17.79 6.79 -6.17
N LEU A 35 17.20 5.97 -5.29
CA LEU A 35 17.14 4.51 -5.41
C LEU A 35 16.66 4.04 -6.80
N PHE A 36 15.63 4.66 -7.34
CA PHE A 36 15.08 4.24 -8.64
C PHE A 36 15.84 4.82 -9.84
N ALA A 37 16.65 5.86 -9.65
CA ALA A 37 17.63 6.28 -10.65
C ALA A 37 18.75 5.24 -10.75
N ASP A 38 19.24 4.74 -9.60
CA ASP A 38 20.28 3.72 -9.54
C ASP A 38 19.76 2.33 -9.93
N PHE A 39 18.52 2.00 -9.59
CA PHE A 39 17.88 0.69 -9.80
C PHE A 39 16.52 0.82 -10.47
N PRO A 40 16.43 1.22 -11.75
CA PRO A 40 15.15 1.55 -12.40
C PRO A 40 14.19 0.36 -12.56
N SER A 41 14.70 -0.87 -12.57
CA SER A 41 13.87 -2.08 -12.63
C SER A 41 13.38 -2.59 -11.28
N LEU A 42 13.87 -2.03 -10.17
CA LEU A 42 13.49 -2.45 -8.83
C LEU A 42 12.02 -2.11 -8.56
N LYS A 43 11.25 -3.09 -8.07
CA LYS A 43 9.85 -2.91 -7.65
C LYS A 43 9.76 -3.10 -6.16
N LEU A 44 9.16 -2.15 -5.47
CA LEU A 44 8.96 -2.18 -4.02
C LEU A 44 7.47 -2.14 -3.68
N ILE A 45 7.07 -3.00 -2.75
CA ILE A 45 5.71 -3.02 -2.21
C ILE A 45 5.79 -2.51 -0.77
N ILE A 46 5.04 -1.47 -0.47
CA ILE A 46 4.84 -0.96 0.89
C ILE A 46 3.52 -1.55 1.40
N PRO A 47 3.56 -2.38 2.44
CA PRO A 47 2.38 -3.07 2.95
C PRO A 47 1.42 -2.17 3.73
N HIS A 48 0.34 -2.74 4.22
CA HIS A 48 -0.68 -2.10 5.06
C HIS A 48 -1.25 -0.82 4.40
N GLY A 49 -1.56 -0.91 3.10
CA GLY A 49 -2.04 0.21 2.31
C GLY A 49 -1.04 1.36 2.17
N GLY A 50 0.24 1.13 2.48
CA GLY A 50 1.27 2.18 2.48
C GLY A 50 1.32 3.00 3.77
N GLY A 51 0.80 2.46 4.87
CA GLY A 51 0.71 3.18 6.13
C GLY A 51 -0.14 4.44 6.03
N ALA A 52 0.39 5.59 6.42
CA ALA A 52 -0.28 6.88 6.31
C ALA A 52 -0.01 7.62 4.98
N ALA A 53 0.79 7.05 4.07
CA ALA A 53 1.21 7.75 2.86
C ALA A 53 0.03 8.15 1.95
N PRO A 54 -0.95 7.29 1.61
CA PRO A 54 -2.08 7.72 0.79
C PRO A 54 -2.94 8.79 1.45
N PHE A 55 -3.12 8.72 2.78
CA PHE A 55 -3.88 9.71 3.53
C PHE A 55 -3.22 11.10 3.50
N HIS A 56 -1.89 11.16 3.46
CA HIS A 56 -1.10 12.39 3.45
C HIS A 56 -0.49 12.70 2.08
N TRP A 57 -1.02 12.15 0.98
CA TRP A 57 -0.46 12.29 -0.37
C TRP A 57 -0.16 13.74 -0.78
N GLY A 58 -1.06 14.67 -0.45
CA GLY A 58 -0.87 16.10 -0.70
C GLY A 58 0.36 16.67 0.01
N ARG A 59 0.67 16.21 1.23
CA ARG A 59 1.88 16.60 1.96
C ARG A 59 3.14 16.13 1.22
N TYR A 60 3.15 14.88 0.76
CA TYR A 60 4.31 14.33 0.04
C TYR A 60 4.53 14.99 -1.31
N ARG A 61 3.46 15.37 -2.00
CA ARG A 61 3.54 16.19 -3.22
C ARG A 61 4.22 17.53 -2.95
N GLY A 62 3.81 18.23 -1.89
CA GLY A 62 4.43 19.48 -1.48
C GLY A 62 5.90 19.33 -1.11
N LEU A 63 6.23 18.29 -0.33
CA LEU A 63 7.62 18.01 0.04
C LEU A 63 8.50 17.66 -1.19
N ALA A 64 7.98 16.90 -2.15
CA ALA A 64 8.71 16.64 -3.40
C ALA A 64 9.03 17.95 -4.14
N GLN A 65 8.06 18.84 -4.25
CA GLN A 65 8.24 20.15 -4.86
C GLN A 65 9.28 21.01 -4.10
N ASP A 66 9.20 21.07 -2.77
CA ASP A 66 10.13 21.85 -1.93
C ASP A 66 11.56 21.34 -2.05
N MET A 67 11.73 20.04 -2.25
CA MET A 67 13.03 19.40 -2.45
C MET A 67 13.51 19.43 -3.91
N GLY A 68 12.77 20.03 -4.83
CA GLY A 68 13.09 20.04 -6.27
C GLY A 68 13.05 18.65 -6.91
N ARG A 69 12.27 17.71 -6.35
CA ARG A 69 12.10 16.35 -6.89
C ARG A 69 11.00 16.35 -7.98
N PRO A 70 11.03 15.39 -8.90
CA PRO A 70 9.94 15.18 -9.84
C PRO A 70 8.59 14.97 -9.14
N PRO A 71 7.45 15.15 -9.83
CA PRO A 71 6.14 14.77 -9.32
C PRO A 71 6.13 13.31 -8.83
N LEU A 72 5.33 13.00 -7.80
CA LEU A 72 5.30 11.66 -7.19
C LEU A 72 4.98 10.56 -8.21
N ASP A 73 4.13 10.86 -9.18
CA ASP A 73 3.73 9.91 -10.21
C ASP A 73 4.91 9.51 -11.11
N GLU A 74 5.80 10.44 -11.40
CA GLU A 74 7.01 10.19 -12.17
C GLU A 74 8.11 9.55 -11.29
N LEU A 75 8.25 10.03 -10.06
CA LEU A 75 9.32 9.60 -9.17
C LEU A 75 9.11 8.19 -8.61
N LEU A 76 7.87 7.82 -8.28
CA LEU A 76 7.61 6.62 -7.48
C LEU A 76 6.69 5.60 -8.17
N LEU A 77 5.65 6.00 -8.90
CA LEU A 77 4.60 5.08 -9.31
C LEU A 77 4.98 4.10 -10.45
N GLU A 78 6.16 4.20 -11.03
CA GLU A 78 6.69 3.12 -11.88
C GLU A 78 7.26 1.95 -11.05
N ASN A 79 7.67 2.20 -9.81
CA ASN A 79 8.45 1.29 -8.98
C ASN A 79 7.80 0.95 -7.64
N VAL A 80 6.91 1.81 -7.11
CA VAL A 80 6.31 1.64 -5.79
C VAL A 80 4.87 1.16 -5.93
N PHE A 81 4.55 0.13 -5.17
CA PHE A 81 3.25 -0.51 -5.09
C PHE A 81 2.75 -0.51 -3.65
N PHE A 82 1.44 -0.60 -3.49
CA PHE A 82 0.76 -0.66 -2.21
C PHE A 82 -0.11 -1.90 -2.16
N ASP A 83 -0.35 -2.44 -0.97
CA ASP A 83 -1.29 -3.55 -0.83
C ASP A 83 -2.66 -3.11 -0.30
N THR A 84 -3.60 -4.04 -0.23
CA THR A 84 -4.97 -3.80 0.24
C THR A 84 -5.18 -4.20 1.70
N CYS A 85 -4.14 -4.34 2.51
CA CYS A 85 -4.26 -4.68 3.94
C CYS A 85 -4.77 -3.49 4.76
N VAL A 86 -5.99 -3.03 4.41
CA VAL A 86 -6.73 -1.95 5.06
C VAL A 86 -8.12 -2.49 5.40
N TYR A 87 -8.45 -2.57 6.68
CA TYR A 87 -9.57 -3.37 7.19
C TYR A 87 -10.88 -2.62 7.30
N HIS A 88 -11.15 -1.64 6.44
CA HIS A 88 -12.44 -0.95 6.39
C HIS A 88 -12.68 -0.27 5.03
N GLN A 89 -13.94 -0.16 4.63
CA GLN A 89 -14.32 0.37 3.33
C GLN A 89 -13.82 1.80 3.06
N PRO A 90 -13.99 2.79 3.99
CA PRO A 90 -13.52 4.14 3.73
C PRO A 90 -12.01 4.27 3.48
N GLY A 91 -11.21 3.38 4.09
CA GLY A 91 -9.76 3.34 3.87
C GLY A 91 -9.42 2.81 2.47
N ILE A 92 -10.09 1.75 2.02
CA ILE A 92 -9.96 1.23 0.66
C ILE A 92 -10.43 2.25 -0.37
N ASP A 93 -11.55 2.93 -0.13
CA ASP A 93 -12.06 3.97 -1.02
C ASP A 93 -11.09 5.15 -1.14
N LEU A 94 -10.42 5.52 -0.05
CA LEU A 94 -9.36 6.52 -0.07
C LEU A 94 -8.13 6.03 -0.87
N LEU A 95 -7.66 4.82 -0.56
CA LEU A 95 -6.50 4.22 -1.21
C LEU A 95 -6.69 4.19 -2.74
N THR A 96 -7.81 3.64 -3.19
CA THR A 96 -8.12 3.48 -4.63
C THR A 96 -8.41 4.81 -5.35
N ARG A 97 -8.77 5.86 -4.61
CA ARG A 97 -8.94 7.20 -5.17
C ARG A 97 -7.63 7.96 -5.32
N VAL A 98 -6.65 7.68 -4.46
CA VAL A 98 -5.37 8.41 -4.40
C VAL A 98 -4.29 7.68 -5.19
N ILE A 99 -4.24 6.37 -5.07
CA ILE A 99 -3.25 5.52 -5.73
C ILE A 99 -3.88 4.88 -6.96
N PRO A 100 -3.26 5.00 -8.15
CA PRO A 100 -3.76 4.36 -9.35
C PRO A 100 -3.88 2.83 -9.19
N ALA A 101 -4.95 2.23 -9.72
CA ALA A 101 -5.21 0.79 -9.61
C ALA A 101 -4.01 -0.06 -10.06
N LYS A 102 -3.26 0.40 -11.07
CA LYS A 102 -2.03 -0.26 -11.55
C LYS A 102 -0.92 -0.39 -10.49
N ASN A 103 -1.00 0.35 -9.39
CA ASN A 103 -0.01 0.35 -8.30
C ASN A 103 -0.52 -0.29 -7.01
N ILE A 104 -1.69 -0.93 -7.05
CA ILE A 104 -2.28 -1.62 -5.90
C ILE A 104 -2.26 -3.12 -6.15
N LEU A 105 -1.80 -3.90 -5.16
CA LEU A 105 -1.83 -5.37 -5.18
C LEU A 105 -2.81 -5.87 -4.13
N PHE A 106 -3.59 -6.86 -4.50
CA PHE A 106 -4.46 -7.53 -3.53
C PHE A 106 -3.64 -8.26 -2.47
N ALA A 107 -3.97 -8.02 -1.22
CA ALA A 107 -3.51 -8.77 -0.06
C ALA A 107 -4.53 -8.67 1.08
N SER A 108 -4.61 -9.70 1.90
CA SER A 108 -5.55 -9.78 3.02
C SER A 108 -4.88 -9.76 4.39
N GLU A 109 -3.57 -10.08 4.44
CA GLU A 109 -2.87 -10.31 5.70
C GLU A 109 -3.58 -11.36 6.59
N MET A 110 -4.20 -12.34 5.95
CA MET A 110 -5.00 -13.36 6.64
C MET A 110 -4.23 -14.00 7.80
N VAL A 111 -4.89 -14.08 8.96
CA VAL A 111 -4.32 -14.56 10.24
C VAL A 111 -3.20 -13.65 10.80
N GLY A 112 -3.01 -12.47 10.24
CA GLY A 112 -1.97 -11.52 10.62
C GLY A 112 -2.35 -10.60 11.77
N ALA A 113 -2.63 -9.33 11.46
CA ALA A 113 -2.74 -8.25 12.46
C ALA A 113 -4.00 -8.31 13.31
N VAL A 114 -5.15 -8.54 12.70
CA VAL A 114 -6.45 -8.54 13.38
C VAL A 114 -7.19 -9.83 13.05
N ARG A 115 -7.59 -10.54 14.10
CA ARG A 115 -8.34 -11.81 13.98
C ARG A 115 -9.75 -11.64 14.51
N GLY A 116 -10.69 -12.33 13.90
CA GLY A 116 -12.07 -12.38 14.35
C GLY A 116 -13.06 -11.75 13.38
N ILE A 117 -14.30 -11.78 13.80
CA ILE A 117 -15.42 -11.21 13.04
C ILE A 117 -15.63 -9.77 13.52
N ASP A 118 -15.69 -8.85 12.58
CA ASP A 118 -16.07 -7.47 12.82
C ASP A 118 -17.57 -7.41 13.19
N PRO A 119 -17.91 -6.95 14.40
CA PRO A 119 -19.31 -6.90 14.84
C PRO A 119 -20.16 -5.90 14.04
N GLU A 120 -19.56 -4.92 13.39
CA GLU A 120 -20.29 -3.94 12.57
C GLU A 120 -20.70 -4.52 11.20
N THR A 121 -19.89 -5.41 10.67
CA THR A 121 -20.09 -5.93 9.31
C THR A 121 -20.51 -7.40 9.27
N GLY A 122 -20.23 -8.17 10.32
CA GLY A 122 -20.47 -9.61 10.39
C GLY A 122 -19.47 -10.46 9.60
N PHE A 123 -18.39 -9.87 9.08
CA PHE A 123 -17.35 -10.56 8.30
C PHE A 123 -15.99 -10.52 9.00
N PRO A 124 -15.05 -11.41 8.64
CA PRO A 124 -13.67 -11.30 9.13
C PRO A 124 -13.05 -9.93 8.78
N PHE A 125 -12.29 -9.35 9.72
CA PHE A 125 -11.60 -8.08 9.47
C PHE A 125 -10.65 -8.17 8.27
N ASP A 126 -9.99 -9.30 8.10
CA ASP A 126 -9.02 -9.56 7.04
C ASP A 126 -9.65 -10.01 5.70
N ASP A 127 -10.97 -10.00 5.57
CA ASP A 127 -11.67 -10.19 4.30
C ASP A 127 -11.61 -8.91 3.43
N THR A 128 -10.41 -8.54 3.04
CA THR A 128 -10.16 -7.32 2.25
C THR A 128 -10.71 -7.41 0.83
N LYS A 129 -10.97 -8.63 0.33
CA LYS A 129 -11.56 -8.83 -0.99
C LYS A 129 -12.90 -8.12 -1.14
N ARG A 130 -13.79 -8.26 -0.17
CA ARG A 130 -15.11 -7.64 -0.20
C ARG A 130 -15.06 -6.12 -0.28
N TYR A 131 -14.04 -5.48 0.31
CA TYR A 131 -13.89 -4.03 0.22
C TYR A 131 -13.50 -3.59 -1.19
N ILE A 132 -12.64 -4.35 -1.89
CA ILE A 132 -12.32 -4.09 -3.29
C ILE A 132 -13.52 -4.37 -4.19
N ASP A 133 -14.26 -5.46 -3.95
CA ASP A 133 -15.50 -5.76 -4.69
C ASP A 133 -16.53 -4.63 -4.55
N ALA A 134 -16.65 -4.04 -3.37
CA ALA A 134 -17.58 -2.96 -3.07
C ALA A 134 -17.07 -1.54 -3.43
N ALA A 135 -15.79 -1.38 -3.80
CA ALA A 135 -15.23 -0.07 -4.16
C ALA A 135 -15.89 0.47 -5.43
N GLY A 136 -16.76 1.47 -5.26
CA GLY A 136 -17.55 2.06 -6.35
C GLY A 136 -16.76 2.95 -7.31
N GLY A 137 -15.53 3.31 -6.95
CA GLY A 137 -14.63 4.10 -7.79
C GLY A 137 -13.78 3.28 -8.76
N LEU A 138 -13.87 1.94 -8.72
CA LEU A 138 -13.11 1.04 -9.57
C LEU A 138 -14.03 0.36 -10.59
N ASP A 139 -13.60 0.34 -11.84
CA ASP A 139 -14.25 -0.49 -12.87
C ASP A 139 -13.78 -1.96 -12.82
N ALA A 140 -14.34 -2.80 -13.67
CA ALA A 140 -14.03 -4.23 -13.69
C ALA A 140 -12.57 -4.51 -14.10
N ALA A 141 -12.00 -3.71 -14.99
CA ALA A 141 -10.63 -3.88 -15.43
C ALA A 141 -9.64 -3.46 -14.31
N GLU A 142 -9.94 -2.39 -13.58
CA GLU A 142 -9.15 -1.95 -12.44
C GLU A 142 -9.19 -2.96 -11.29
N LYS A 143 -10.35 -3.56 -11.01
CA LYS A 143 -10.45 -4.66 -10.04
C LYS A 143 -9.63 -5.87 -10.47
N GLN A 144 -9.67 -6.25 -11.74
CA GLN A 144 -8.84 -7.33 -12.30
C GLN A 144 -7.34 -7.02 -12.14
N MET A 145 -6.91 -5.78 -12.43
CA MET A 145 -5.53 -5.35 -12.19
C MET A 145 -5.12 -5.56 -10.73
N ILE A 146 -5.94 -5.12 -9.78
CA ILE A 146 -5.64 -5.23 -8.34
C ILE A 146 -5.58 -6.69 -7.91
N PHE A 147 -6.53 -7.52 -8.33
CA PHE A 147 -6.60 -8.92 -7.90
C PHE A 147 -5.52 -9.81 -8.52
N GLU A 148 -5.08 -9.53 -9.74
CA GLU A 148 -4.26 -10.48 -10.48
C GLU A 148 -3.14 -9.84 -11.31
N ASP A 149 -3.44 -8.90 -12.21
CA ASP A 149 -2.51 -8.50 -13.26
C ASP A 149 -1.28 -7.79 -12.70
N ASN A 150 -1.45 -6.96 -11.67
CA ASN A 150 -0.34 -6.28 -11.01
C ASN A 150 0.61 -7.27 -10.31
N ALA A 151 0.09 -8.32 -9.70
CA ALA A 151 0.93 -9.35 -9.10
C ALA A 151 1.77 -10.07 -10.17
N ARG A 152 1.18 -10.40 -11.33
CA ARG A 152 1.91 -10.97 -12.47
C ARG A 152 3.01 -10.04 -12.98
N ARG A 153 2.73 -8.74 -13.05
CA ARG A 153 3.69 -7.72 -13.48
C ARG A 153 4.85 -7.54 -12.49
N VAL A 154 4.56 -7.54 -11.20
CA VAL A 154 5.58 -7.35 -10.14
C VAL A 154 6.39 -8.61 -9.90
N PHE A 155 5.76 -9.77 -9.92
CA PHE A 155 6.38 -11.06 -9.69
C PHE A 155 6.49 -11.85 -11.01
N SER A 156 7.40 -11.43 -11.88
CA SER A 156 7.57 -12.01 -13.22
C SER A 156 7.80 -13.53 -13.25
N ARG A 157 8.18 -14.15 -12.11
CA ARG A 157 8.32 -15.60 -11.97
C ARG A 157 7.01 -16.36 -11.84
N LEU A 158 5.88 -15.65 -11.58
CA LEU A 158 4.55 -16.27 -11.50
C LEU A 158 3.97 -16.58 -12.90
N VAL A 159 4.58 -16.07 -13.96
CA VAL A 159 4.08 -16.15 -15.36
C VAL A 159 4.85 -17.21 -16.15
N ARG A 160 5.17 -18.34 -15.54
CA ARG A 160 5.80 -19.46 -16.24
C ARG A 160 4.81 -20.56 -16.57
#